data_cc3d98bf2ff34e6f0ea23e2e2a74b006
#
_entry.id   cc3d98bf2ff34e6f0ea23e2e2a74b006
#
_cell.length_a   1.000
_cell.length_b   1.000
_cell.length_c   1.000
_cell.angle_alpha   90.00
_cell.angle_beta   90.00
_cell.angle_gamma   90.00
#
_symmetry.space_group_name_H-M   'P 1'
#
loop_
_entity.id
_entity.type
_entity.pdbx_description
1 polymer ?
#
loop_
_entity_poly.entity_id
_entity_poly.type
_entity_poly.pdbx_seq_one_letter_code
_entity_poly.pdbx_strand_id
1 'polypeptide(L)'
;MSMFCYQCEQSAAPGGCTVQGVCGKTAPVANLQDELTAVLVGLARALDVKGQTKEGVDYLMRGLFMCVTNVNFSEDRVQEFIDEVNAYHAKIDSAAQNFDWEQLWKGEEDIVSLRSTLLLGMRGMAAYAWHAARLGFHDPEVDAWFIKGMVEFAKDHSAEEWLNLLMEFGQINLKCMAILDKANTETYGTPVPTTVPLTVEPGPFIVVTGHDLHDLNQLLEQTDGKGVNIYTHGEMLPCHAYPELKKHPQLKGNFGTAWQNQQKEFVDVPGAFLFTTNCIMPPKENYRANIFTTDMVGFDGCAHVEEKADGTKDFSAVIERAIELGGYKEAQEFTGINGGHEVTTGFGHGTVLGIADKVIDAVKAGAIKHFFLVGGCDGAKVGRNYYTEFVKQTPDDTVVLTLACGKFRFNDLNIGEIGGIPRILDMGQCNDAYSAIQVAVALAGAFECDVNDLPLTLVLSWYEQKAVCILLTLLALGIRNIYIGPSLPKFFSSNVLNILVEKFQLHPITTPEADMKAILG
;
A
#
# COMPACT_ATOMS: atom_id res chain seq x y z
N MET A 1 -14.65 16.56 21.74
CA MET A 1 -13.20 16.29 21.76
C MET A 1 -12.65 16.75 20.41
N SER A 2 -11.54 17.48 20.35
CA SER A 2 -10.89 17.88 19.11
C SER A 2 -9.88 16.83 18.70
N MET A 3 -9.55 16.76 17.43
CA MET A 3 -8.49 15.91 16.87
C MET A 3 -7.60 16.74 15.94
N PHE A 4 -6.47 16.20 15.58
CA PHE A 4 -5.69 16.69 14.45
C PHE A 4 -5.18 15.52 13.61
N CYS A 5 -5.34 15.60 12.27
CA CYS A 5 -4.83 14.57 11.37
C CYS A 5 -4.67 15.14 9.96
N TYR A 6 -3.47 15.00 9.38
CA TYR A 6 -3.17 15.42 8.00
C TYR A 6 -2.38 14.36 7.22
N GLN A 7 -2.46 13.09 7.67
CA GLN A 7 -1.61 12.01 7.21
C GLN A 7 -1.95 11.45 5.82
N CYS A 8 -3.06 11.85 5.21
CA CYS A 8 -3.47 11.34 3.90
C CYS A 8 -3.83 12.47 2.93
N GLU A 9 -3.90 12.12 1.66
CA GLU A 9 -4.23 13.05 0.58
C GLU A 9 -5.63 13.67 0.74
N GLN A 10 -6.59 12.95 1.31
CA GLN A 10 -7.97 13.42 1.53
C GLN A 10 -8.15 14.31 2.77
N SER A 11 -7.12 14.52 3.58
CA SER A 11 -7.26 15.35 4.78
C SER A 11 -7.88 16.72 4.47
N ALA A 12 -8.69 17.23 5.39
CA ALA A 12 -9.45 18.47 5.19
C ALA A 12 -8.55 19.70 4.96
N ALA A 13 -9.02 20.66 4.19
CA ALA A 13 -8.38 21.95 4.00
C ALA A 13 -9.03 23.02 4.91
N PRO A 14 -8.25 24.04 5.39
CA PRO A 14 -6.80 24.10 5.35
C PRO A 14 -6.14 23.24 6.44
N GLY A 15 -4.95 22.72 6.19
CA GLY A 15 -4.02 22.19 7.19
C GLY A 15 -4.32 20.80 7.75
N GLY A 16 -5.53 20.23 7.66
CA GLY A 16 -5.85 18.89 8.18
C GLY A 16 -7.25 18.76 8.77
N CYS A 17 -7.59 17.55 9.24
CA CYS A 17 -8.85 17.22 9.89
C CYS A 17 -8.80 17.58 11.39
N THR A 18 -9.76 18.34 11.90
CA THR A 18 -9.76 18.85 13.27
C THR A 18 -11.00 18.46 14.09
N VAL A 19 -12.05 17.96 13.44
CA VAL A 19 -13.31 17.53 14.07
C VAL A 19 -13.57 16.05 13.80
N GLN A 20 -13.48 15.65 12.55
CA GLN A 20 -13.61 14.29 12.08
C GLN A 20 -12.74 14.11 10.83
N GLY A 21 -12.14 12.95 10.65
CA GLY A 21 -11.41 12.58 9.43
C GLY A 21 -12.35 12.54 8.22
N VAL A 22 -11.89 13.04 7.05
CA VAL A 22 -12.62 12.86 5.78
C VAL A 22 -12.81 11.36 5.47
N CYS A 23 -11.90 10.51 5.94
CA CYS A 23 -11.99 9.05 5.86
C CYS A 23 -13.05 8.43 6.80
N GLY A 24 -13.69 9.22 7.66
CA GLY A 24 -14.64 8.76 8.67
C GLY A 24 -14.05 8.52 10.06
N LYS A 25 -12.73 8.70 10.26
CA LYS A 25 -12.07 8.55 11.56
C LYS A 25 -12.67 9.51 12.57
N THR A 26 -13.09 9.00 13.75
CA THR A 26 -13.60 9.81 14.86
C THR A 26 -12.45 10.51 15.60
N ALA A 27 -12.77 11.54 16.38
CA ALA A 27 -11.77 12.21 17.20
C ALA A 27 -11.19 11.29 18.29
N PRO A 28 -11.97 10.42 18.99
CA PRO A 28 -11.40 9.44 19.90
C PRO A 28 -10.39 8.51 19.25
N VAL A 29 -10.72 7.89 18.11
CA VAL A 29 -9.79 7.00 17.39
C VAL A 29 -8.52 7.75 16.96
N ALA A 30 -8.62 8.99 16.50
CA ALA A 30 -7.45 9.78 16.11
C ALA A 30 -6.52 10.04 17.29
N ASN A 31 -7.09 10.42 18.45
CA ASN A 31 -6.33 10.70 19.66
C ASN A 31 -5.70 9.42 20.24
N LEU A 32 -6.42 8.28 20.21
CA LEU A 32 -5.86 6.98 20.59
C LEU A 32 -4.70 6.56 19.69
N GLN A 33 -4.76 6.81 18.39
CA GLN A 33 -3.63 6.54 17.48
C GLN A 33 -2.42 7.44 17.76
N ASP A 34 -2.65 8.68 18.21
CA ASP A 34 -1.57 9.57 18.66
C ASP A 34 -0.98 9.08 19.99
N GLU A 35 -1.81 8.63 20.92
CA GLU A 35 -1.39 8.00 22.18
C GLU A 35 -0.61 6.71 21.92
N LEU A 36 -1.11 5.84 21.03
CA LEU A 36 -0.39 4.63 20.62
C LEU A 36 1.01 4.96 20.09
N THR A 37 1.12 5.99 19.24
CA THR A 37 2.43 6.44 18.73
C THR A 37 3.37 6.84 19.88
N ALA A 38 2.85 7.57 20.87
CA ALA A 38 3.64 7.98 22.04
C ALA A 38 4.09 6.80 22.91
N VAL A 39 3.23 5.79 23.07
CA VAL A 39 3.56 4.55 23.79
C VAL A 39 4.61 3.72 23.05
N LEU A 40 4.54 3.66 21.72
CA LEU A 40 5.54 3.01 20.89
C LEU A 40 6.93 3.68 21.01
N VAL A 41 6.99 5.00 21.17
CA VAL A 41 8.25 5.70 21.51
C VAL A 41 8.82 5.22 22.83
N GLY A 42 7.97 5.06 23.87
CA GLY A 42 8.39 4.53 25.17
C GLY A 42 8.96 3.12 25.06
N LEU A 43 8.26 2.24 24.34
CA LEU A 43 8.74 0.89 24.07
C LEU A 43 10.07 0.90 23.30
N ALA A 44 10.21 1.72 22.26
CA ALA A 44 11.46 1.82 21.50
C ALA A 44 12.63 2.27 22.37
N ARG A 45 12.44 3.24 23.27
CA ARG A 45 13.45 3.68 24.25
C ARG A 45 13.85 2.54 25.20
N ALA A 46 12.89 1.74 25.65
CA ALA A 46 13.17 0.58 26.50
C ALA A 46 14.00 -0.46 25.75
N LEU A 47 13.65 -0.77 24.50
CA LEU A 47 14.38 -1.73 23.66
C LEU A 47 15.78 -1.23 23.28
N ASP A 48 15.95 0.07 23.06
CA ASP A 48 17.25 0.68 22.76
C ASP A 48 18.25 0.51 23.92
N VAL A 49 17.76 0.64 25.17
CA VAL A 49 18.59 0.51 26.39
C VAL A 49 18.79 -0.93 26.83
N LYS A 50 17.75 -1.77 26.76
CA LYS A 50 17.78 -3.16 27.31
C LYS A 50 18.12 -4.22 26.28
N GLY A 51 18.08 -3.86 25.00
CA GLY A 51 18.31 -4.75 23.88
C GLY A 51 17.05 -5.11 23.11
N GLN A 52 17.21 -5.26 21.82
CA GLN A 52 16.13 -5.62 20.89
C GLN A 52 15.60 -7.02 21.18
N THR A 53 14.29 -7.18 21.11
CA THR A 53 13.60 -8.47 21.12
C THR A 53 12.68 -8.58 19.92
N LYS A 54 12.45 -9.79 19.41
CA LYS A 54 11.52 -10.02 18.30
C LYS A 54 10.12 -9.49 18.66
N GLU A 55 9.60 -9.88 19.82
CA GLU A 55 8.27 -9.46 20.29
C GLU A 55 8.14 -7.94 20.40
N GLY A 56 9.18 -7.24 20.87
CA GLY A 56 9.19 -5.78 20.95
C GLY A 56 9.17 -5.11 19.58
N VAL A 57 9.89 -5.65 18.60
CA VAL A 57 9.84 -5.17 17.21
C VAL A 57 8.48 -5.46 16.58
N ASP A 58 7.91 -6.64 16.82
CA ASP A 58 6.56 -6.99 16.35
C ASP A 58 5.52 -6.00 16.90
N TYR A 59 5.61 -5.58 18.17
CA TYR A 59 4.75 -4.52 18.71
C TYR A 59 4.95 -3.17 18.02
N LEU A 60 6.19 -2.78 17.71
CA LEU A 60 6.47 -1.54 16.98
C LEU A 60 5.84 -1.58 15.57
N MET A 61 6.06 -2.67 14.82
CA MET A 61 5.49 -2.84 13.49
C MET A 61 3.96 -2.82 13.52
N ARG A 62 3.35 -3.62 14.37
CA ARG A 62 1.89 -3.72 14.48
C ARG A 62 1.24 -2.40 14.88
N GLY A 63 1.80 -1.70 15.87
CA GLY A 63 1.27 -0.42 16.33
C GLY A 63 1.39 0.69 15.29
N LEU A 64 2.52 0.80 14.61
CA LEU A 64 2.70 1.75 13.50
C LEU A 64 1.76 1.42 12.34
N PHE A 65 1.59 0.15 12.00
CA PHE A 65 0.66 -0.29 10.95
C PHE A 65 -0.81 0.00 11.32
N MET A 66 -1.22 -0.23 12.57
CA MET A 66 -2.56 0.08 13.04
C MET A 66 -2.93 1.57 12.85
N CYS A 67 -1.93 2.46 12.87
CA CYS A 67 -2.09 3.89 12.65
C CYS A 67 -2.13 4.32 11.17
N VAL A 68 -1.91 3.42 10.21
CA VAL A 68 -2.01 3.73 8.78
C VAL A 68 -3.44 4.13 8.43
N THR A 69 -3.59 5.00 7.45
CA THR A 69 -4.91 5.48 7.00
C THR A 69 -5.80 4.31 6.53
N ASN A 70 -7.05 4.30 6.97
CA ASN A 70 -8.05 3.30 6.62
C ASN A 70 -7.65 1.85 7.02
N VAL A 71 -7.01 1.70 8.18
CA VAL A 71 -6.72 0.40 8.80
C VAL A 71 -7.66 0.17 9.98
N ASN A 72 -7.54 0.92 11.06
CA ASN A 72 -8.32 0.69 12.27
C ASN A 72 -9.17 1.89 12.66
N PHE A 73 -10.46 1.66 12.82
CA PHE A 73 -11.48 2.64 13.23
C PHE A 73 -12.15 2.25 14.56
N SER A 74 -11.72 1.14 15.20
CA SER A 74 -12.26 0.68 16.47
C SER A 74 -11.53 1.31 17.64
N GLU A 75 -12.26 2.04 18.50
CA GLU A 75 -11.72 2.63 19.71
C GLU A 75 -11.24 1.52 20.67
N ASP A 76 -12.03 0.47 20.84
CA ASP A 76 -11.73 -0.63 21.76
C ASP A 76 -10.44 -1.35 21.34
N ARG A 77 -10.29 -1.71 20.06
CA ARG A 77 -9.10 -2.43 19.59
C ARG A 77 -7.82 -1.60 19.68
N VAL A 78 -7.88 -0.30 19.42
CA VAL A 78 -6.71 0.58 19.57
C VAL A 78 -6.34 0.71 21.04
N GLN A 79 -7.33 0.84 21.94
CA GLN A 79 -7.09 0.92 23.38
C GLN A 79 -6.50 -0.39 23.92
N GLU A 80 -7.07 -1.55 23.56
CA GLU A 80 -6.56 -2.87 23.93
C GLU A 80 -5.08 -3.02 23.53
N PHE A 81 -4.74 -2.59 22.31
CA PHE A 81 -3.36 -2.66 21.83
C PHE A 81 -2.42 -1.70 22.58
N ILE A 82 -2.88 -0.50 22.94
CA ILE A 82 -2.12 0.42 23.82
C ILE A 82 -1.84 -0.26 25.17
N ASP A 83 -2.82 -0.93 25.75
CA ASP A 83 -2.69 -1.60 27.05
C ASP A 83 -1.71 -2.78 26.95
N GLU A 84 -1.75 -3.57 25.88
CA GLU A 84 -0.77 -4.64 25.60
C GLU A 84 0.65 -4.10 25.49
N VAL A 85 0.86 -3.04 24.71
CA VAL A 85 2.18 -2.42 24.53
C VAL A 85 2.70 -1.86 25.84
N ASN A 86 1.88 -1.18 26.62
CA ASN A 86 2.26 -0.67 27.94
C ASN A 86 2.61 -1.80 28.92
N ALA A 87 1.86 -2.90 28.92
CA ALA A 87 2.14 -4.06 29.74
C ALA A 87 3.49 -4.73 29.36
N TYR A 88 3.78 -4.82 28.06
CA TYR A 88 5.06 -5.33 27.56
C TYR A 88 6.21 -4.37 27.86
N HIS A 89 6.04 -3.08 27.58
CA HIS A 89 7.00 -2.04 27.91
C HIS A 89 7.42 -2.07 29.38
N ALA A 90 6.45 -2.17 30.30
CA ALA A 90 6.72 -2.24 31.74
C ALA A 90 7.55 -3.47 32.17
N LYS A 91 7.46 -4.59 31.42
CA LYS A 91 8.30 -5.78 31.65
C LYS A 91 9.75 -5.58 31.18
N ILE A 92 9.96 -4.80 30.12
CA ILE A 92 11.29 -4.52 29.57
C ILE A 92 12.00 -3.44 30.38
N ASP A 93 11.40 -2.27 30.52
CA ASP A 93 11.92 -1.16 31.32
C ASP A 93 10.81 -0.16 31.73
N SER A 94 10.31 -0.30 32.94
CA SER A 94 9.29 0.60 33.45
C SER A 94 9.77 2.05 33.68
N ALA A 95 11.08 2.32 33.57
CA ALA A 95 11.64 3.67 33.72
C ALA A 95 11.68 4.46 32.41
N ALA A 96 11.62 3.79 31.27
CA ALA A 96 11.57 4.45 29.97
C ALA A 96 10.24 5.22 29.83
N GLN A 97 10.32 6.48 29.42
CA GLN A 97 9.15 7.35 29.38
C GLN A 97 8.50 7.34 27.98
N ASN A 98 7.18 7.29 27.93
CA ASN A 98 6.41 7.55 26.71
C ASN A 98 6.70 8.97 26.19
N PHE A 99 6.40 9.21 24.93
CA PHE A 99 6.38 10.56 24.39
C PHE A 99 5.11 11.28 24.86
N ASP A 100 5.12 12.61 24.86
CA ASP A 100 3.89 13.38 25.09
C ASP A 100 3.12 13.47 23.77
N TRP A 101 2.04 12.70 23.65
CA TRP A 101 1.25 12.64 22.41
C TRP A 101 0.66 13.99 22.00
N GLU A 102 0.43 14.90 22.94
CA GLU A 102 -0.03 16.27 22.64
C GLU A 102 1.02 17.11 21.89
N GLN A 103 2.29 16.67 21.87
CA GLN A 103 3.39 17.35 21.17
C GLN A 103 3.68 16.75 19.77
N LEU A 104 3.00 15.66 19.38
CA LEU A 104 3.27 14.98 18.11
C LEU A 104 3.27 15.92 16.90
N TRP A 105 2.32 16.85 16.87
CA TRP A 105 2.09 17.74 15.73
C TRP A 105 2.43 19.21 16.05
N LYS A 106 3.17 19.48 17.15
CA LYS A 106 3.55 20.83 17.57
C LYS A 106 5.04 21.09 17.38
N GLY A 107 5.40 22.33 17.06
CA GLY A 107 6.77 22.80 16.93
C GLY A 107 6.93 23.80 15.81
N GLU A 108 8.17 24.04 15.42
CA GLU A 108 8.52 24.85 14.25
C GLU A 108 8.06 24.12 12.98
N GLU A 109 7.51 24.83 12.01
CA GLU A 109 6.78 24.27 10.86
C GLU A 109 7.61 23.29 10.03
N ASP A 110 8.87 23.65 9.69
CA ASP A 110 9.74 22.80 8.88
C ASP A 110 10.16 21.54 9.65
N ILE A 111 10.45 21.68 10.94
CA ILE A 111 10.81 20.55 11.81
C ILE A 111 9.63 19.59 11.98
N VAL A 112 8.43 20.11 12.22
CA VAL A 112 7.20 19.28 12.29
C VAL A 112 6.95 18.60 10.95
N SER A 113 7.16 19.28 9.83
CA SER A 113 7.03 18.71 8.49
C SER A 113 7.97 17.51 8.29
N LEU A 114 9.26 17.67 8.56
CA LEU A 114 10.27 16.61 8.40
C LEU A 114 10.03 15.45 9.37
N ARG A 115 9.77 15.76 10.65
CA ARG A 115 9.45 14.76 11.68
C ARG A 115 8.20 13.95 11.33
N SER A 116 7.15 14.62 10.87
CA SER A 116 5.92 13.96 10.41
C SER A 116 6.17 13.07 9.21
N THR A 117 6.99 13.53 8.26
CA THR A 117 7.35 12.74 7.08
C THR A 117 8.04 11.43 7.48
N LEU A 118 8.95 11.47 8.47
CA LEU A 118 9.58 10.26 9.00
C LEU A 118 8.55 9.32 9.65
N LEU A 119 7.70 9.83 10.54
CA LEU A 119 6.68 9.01 11.21
C LEU A 119 5.73 8.35 10.21
N LEU A 120 5.26 9.13 9.22
CA LEU A 120 4.35 8.62 8.19
C LEU A 120 5.06 7.60 7.29
N GLY A 121 6.31 7.81 6.95
CA GLY A 121 7.15 6.82 6.27
C GLY A 121 7.26 5.52 7.06
N MET A 122 7.57 5.59 8.37
CA MET A 122 7.67 4.43 9.26
C MET A 122 6.34 3.66 9.36
N ARG A 123 5.20 4.36 9.42
CA ARG A 123 3.88 3.70 9.38
C ARG A 123 3.68 2.88 8.10
N GLY A 124 4.11 3.42 6.95
CA GLY A 124 4.05 2.70 5.67
C GLY A 124 4.97 1.49 5.62
N MET A 125 6.25 1.66 6.04
CA MET A 125 7.23 0.59 6.09
C MET A 125 6.80 -0.55 7.04
N ALA A 126 6.16 -0.21 8.16
CA ALA A 126 5.69 -1.17 9.15
C ALA A 126 4.69 -2.19 8.56
N ALA A 127 3.81 -1.75 7.65
CA ALA A 127 2.91 -2.66 6.97
C ALA A 127 3.67 -3.69 6.11
N TYR A 128 4.69 -3.25 5.38
CA TYR A 128 5.51 -4.15 4.56
C TYR A 128 6.33 -5.12 5.42
N ALA A 129 6.99 -4.62 6.46
CA ALA A 129 7.77 -5.44 7.38
C ALA A 129 6.91 -6.49 8.08
N TRP A 130 5.70 -6.11 8.51
CA TRP A 130 4.76 -7.04 9.15
C TRP A 130 4.32 -8.17 8.21
N HIS A 131 4.00 -7.87 6.95
CA HIS A 131 3.65 -8.91 5.98
C HIS A 131 4.79 -9.89 5.73
N ALA A 132 6.04 -9.41 5.65
CA ALA A 132 7.21 -10.27 5.54
C ALA A 132 7.40 -11.12 6.79
N ALA A 133 7.26 -10.52 7.99
CA ALA A 133 7.40 -11.20 9.28
C ALA A 133 6.40 -12.35 9.46
N ARG A 134 5.15 -12.17 8.97
CA ARG A 134 4.13 -13.23 9.00
C ARG A 134 4.49 -14.45 8.14
N LEU A 135 5.32 -14.28 7.12
CA LEU A 135 5.88 -15.36 6.32
C LEU A 135 7.21 -15.88 6.87
N GLY A 136 7.65 -15.38 8.03
CA GLY A 136 8.91 -15.79 8.69
C GLY A 136 10.16 -15.08 8.15
N PHE A 137 10.00 -14.01 7.38
CA PHE A 137 11.12 -13.23 6.81
C PHE A 137 11.35 -11.95 7.60
N HIS A 138 12.59 -11.74 8.01
CA HIS A 138 13.06 -10.58 8.76
C HIS A 138 14.38 -10.08 8.17
N ASP A 139 14.64 -8.78 8.31
CA ASP A 139 15.94 -8.18 8.07
C ASP A 139 16.39 -7.46 9.34
N PRO A 140 17.57 -7.82 9.91
CA PRO A 140 18.02 -7.25 11.18
C PRO A 140 18.25 -5.73 11.15
N GLU A 141 18.57 -5.15 9.99
CA GLU A 141 18.75 -3.70 9.86
C GLU A 141 17.40 -2.98 9.84
N VAL A 142 16.39 -3.57 9.17
CA VAL A 142 15.02 -3.06 9.18
C VAL A 142 14.44 -3.13 10.59
N ASP A 143 14.59 -4.27 11.27
CA ASP A 143 14.11 -4.47 12.63
C ASP A 143 14.74 -3.46 13.61
N ALA A 144 16.06 -3.29 13.55
CA ALA A 144 16.79 -2.33 14.38
C ALA A 144 16.40 -0.87 14.06
N TRP A 145 16.06 -0.59 12.80
CA TRP A 145 15.70 0.75 12.39
C TRP A 145 14.35 1.21 12.92
N PHE A 146 13.39 0.31 13.16
CA PHE A 146 12.14 0.66 13.86
C PHE A 146 12.42 1.21 15.26
N ILE A 147 13.33 0.59 16.00
CA ILE A 147 13.74 1.09 17.32
C ILE A 147 14.43 2.45 17.16
N LYS A 148 15.47 2.53 16.32
CA LYS A 148 16.20 3.77 16.04
C LYS A 148 15.27 4.89 15.61
N GLY A 149 14.42 4.66 14.61
CA GLY A 149 13.53 5.66 14.05
C GLY A 149 12.56 6.26 15.07
N MET A 150 11.97 5.41 15.94
CA MET A 150 11.09 5.86 17.02
C MET A 150 11.82 6.61 18.12
N VAL A 151 13.06 6.23 18.43
CA VAL A 151 13.91 6.94 19.40
C VAL A 151 14.32 8.30 18.85
N GLU A 152 14.79 8.37 17.59
CA GLU A 152 15.18 9.62 16.93
C GLU A 152 13.99 10.56 16.71
N PHE A 153 12.80 10.02 16.41
CA PHE A 153 11.56 10.78 16.29
C PHE A 153 11.28 11.65 17.53
N ALA A 154 11.66 11.18 18.70
CA ALA A 154 11.40 11.83 19.99
C ALA A 154 12.54 12.75 20.47
N LYS A 155 13.52 13.01 19.62
CA LYS A 155 14.66 13.92 19.89
C LYS A 155 14.51 15.22 19.14
N ASP A 156 15.20 16.24 19.60
CA ASP A 156 15.36 17.48 18.87
C ASP A 156 16.51 17.33 17.86
N HIS A 157 16.19 17.63 16.60
CA HIS A 157 17.14 17.62 15.49
C HIS A 157 17.03 18.92 14.68
N SER A 158 18.13 19.33 14.10
CA SER A 158 18.14 20.36 13.06
C SER A 158 17.47 19.85 11.77
N ALA A 159 17.08 20.76 10.87
CA ALA A 159 16.50 20.37 9.59
C ALA A 159 17.45 19.48 8.76
N GLU A 160 18.77 19.72 8.82
CA GLU A 160 19.77 18.91 8.13
C GLU A 160 19.83 17.48 8.69
N GLU A 161 19.81 17.32 10.02
CA GLU A 161 19.79 15.99 10.67
C GLU A 161 18.50 15.23 10.32
N TRP A 162 17.34 15.90 10.31
CA TRP A 162 16.09 15.30 9.85
C TRP A 162 16.14 14.83 8.40
N LEU A 163 16.69 15.64 7.49
CA LEU A 163 16.87 15.26 6.08
C LEU A 163 17.78 14.04 5.93
N ASN A 164 18.86 13.98 6.71
CA ASN A 164 19.74 12.80 6.72
C ASN A 164 19.04 11.55 7.22
N LEU A 165 18.22 11.66 8.28
CA LEU A 165 17.40 10.54 8.78
C LEU A 165 16.36 10.07 7.74
N LEU A 166 15.75 11.00 7.00
CA LEU A 166 14.80 10.66 5.93
C LEU A 166 15.49 9.93 4.76
N MET A 167 16.72 10.33 4.41
CA MET A 167 17.47 9.63 3.36
C MET A 167 17.94 8.25 3.82
N GLU A 168 18.39 8.11 5.06
CA GLU A 168 18.69 6.80 5.66
C GLU A 168 17.44 5.91 5.69
N PHE A 169 16.31 6.45 6.15
CA PHE A 169 15.03 5.73 6.13
C PHE A 169 14.67 5.20 4.75
N GLY A 170 14.85 6.02 3.69
CA GLY A 170 14.57 5.59 2.32
C GLY A 170 15.39 4.37 1.89
N GLN A 171 16.67 4.29 2.29
CA GLN A 171 17.52 3.12 2.04
C GLN A 171 17.06 1.88 2.83
N ILE A 172 16.64 2.07 4.07
CA ILE A 172 16.11 0.98 4.90
C ILE A 172 14.77 0.48 4.34
N ASN A 173 13.89 1.38 3.89
CA ASN A 173 12.63 0.97 3.27
C ASN A 173 12.83 0.20 1.96
N LEU A 174 13.89 0.49 1.19
CA LEU A 174 14.26 -0.34 0.04
C LEU A 174 14.57 -1.79 0.46
N LYS A 175 15.32 -1.99 1.55
CA LYS A 175 15.58 -3.32 2.12
C LYS A 175 14.28 -3.99 2.60
N CYS A 176 13.41 -3.21 3.24
CA CYS A 176 12.11 -3.70 3.70
C CYS A 176 11.23 -4.17 2.52
N MET A 177 11.18 -3.41 1.44
CA MET A 177 10.45 -3.83 0.23
C MET A 177 11.07 -5.08 -0.41
N ALA A 178 12.40 -5.17 -0.42
CA ALA A 178 13.12 -6.34 -0.94
C ALA A 178 12.82 -7.60 -0.14
N ILE A 179 12.75 -7.51 1.21
CA ILE A 179 12.45 -8.68 2.05
C ILE A 179 11.00 -9.13 1.88
N LEU A 180 10.04 -8.22 1.67
CA LEU A 180 8.66 -8.60 1.39
C LEU A 180 8.51 -9.23 0.00
N ASP A 181 9.16 -8.68 -1.02
CA ASP A 181 9.22 -9.29 -2.35
C ASP A 181 9.78 -10.72 -2.28
N LYS A 182 10.90 -10.89 -1.57
CA LYS A 182 11.49 -12.21 -1.33
C LYS A 182 10.53 -13.14 -0.59
N ALA A 183 9.89 -12.66 0.48
CA ALA A 183 8.94 -13.44 1.26
C ALA A 183 7.78 -13.96 0.41
N ASN A 184 7.19 -13.09 -0.40
CA ASN A 184 6.10 -13.44 -1.30
C ASN A 184 6.54 -14.41 -2.41
N THR A 185 7.68 -14.13 -3.07
CA THR A 185 8.15 -14.92 -4.21
C THR A 185 8.71 -16.27 -3.81
N GLU A 186 9.39 -16.38 -2.66
CA GLU A 186 9.86 -17.68 -2.14
C GLU A 186 8.70 -18.54 -1.61
N THR A 187 7.65 -17.91 -1.06
CA THR A 187 6.50 -18.67 -0.51
C THR A 187 5.50 -19.06 -1.60
N TYR A 188 5.18 -18.13 -2.52
CA TYR A 188 4.08 -18.32 -3.48
C TYR A 188 4.52 -18.46 -4.93
N GLY A 189 5.83 -18.38 -5.18
CA GLY A 189 6.44 -18.43 -6.51
C GLY A 189 6.52 -17.06 -7.17
N THR A 190 7.35 -16.97 -8.22
CA THR A 190 7.49 -15.74 -9.02
C THR A 190 6.19 -15.47 -9.78
N PRO A 191 5.63 -14.25 -9.69
CA PRO A 191 4.44 -13.88 -10.42
C PRO A 191 4.61 -14.09 -11.95
N VAL A 192 3.57 -14.63 -12.57
CA VAL A 192 3.51 -14.82 -14.03
C VAL A 192 2.30 -14.08 -14.61
N PRO A 193 2.40 -13.52 -15.82
CA PRO A 193 1.30 -12.81 -16.45
C PRO A 193 0.03 -13.65 -16.47
N THR A 194 -1.05 -13.10 -15.90
CA THR A 194 -2.31 -13.81 -15.73
C THR A 194 -3.46 -12.86 -16.01
N THR A 195 -4.33 -13.26 -16.93
CA THR A 195 -5.59 -12.58 -17.20
C THR A 195 -6.63 -13.02 -16.17
N VAL A 196 -7.28 -12.06 -15.53
CA VAL A 196 -8.22 -12.24 -14.44
C VAL A 196 -9.58 -11.74 -14.87
N PRO A 197 -10.63 -12.60 -14.89
CA PRO A 197 -11.97 -12.19 -15.28
C PRO A 197 -12.62 -11.31 -14.18
N LEU A 198 -13.52 -10.45 -14.61
CA LEU A 198 -14.39 -9.64 -13.74
C LEU A 198 -15.78 -10.26 -13.57
N THR A 199 -16.01 -11.45 -14.10
CA THR A 199 -17.26 -12.20 -13.98
C THR A 199 -17.32 -12.91 -12.63
N VAL A 200 -18.48 -12.84 -11.94
CA VAL A 200 -18.77 -13.60 -10.73
C VAL A 200 -19.66 -14.78 -11.07
N GLU A 201 -19.18 -15.99 -10.82
CA GLU A 201 -19.90 -17.25 -11.04
C GLU A 201 -21.07 -17.42 -10.05
N PRO A 202 -22.09 -18.23 -10.39
CA PRO A 202 -23.16 -18.57 -9.45
C PRO A 202 -22.65 -19.29 -8.21
N GLY A 203 -23.34 -19.12 -7.09
CA GLY A 203 -23.05 -19.82 -5.83
C GLY A 203 -22.37 -18.95 -4.77
N PRO A 204 -22.14 -19.50 -3.57
CA PRO A 204 -21.54 -18.80 -2.46
C PRO A 204 -20.15 -18.26 -2.79
N PHE A 205 -19.83 -17.05 -2.31
CA PHE A 205 -18.51 -16.49 -2.53
C PHE A 205 -18.06 -15.52 -1.43
N ILE A 206 -16.74 -15.37 -1.33
CA ILE A 206 -16.07 -14.41 -0.46
C ILE A 206 -15.25 -13.46 -1.34
N VAL A 207 -15.37 -12.17 -1.06
CA VAL A 207 -14.50 -11.13 -1.65
C VAL A 207 -13.40 -10.80 -0.64
N VAL A 208 -12.14 -10.99 -1.03
CA VAL A 208 -10.98 -10.70 -0.18
C VAL A 208 -10.31 -9.43 -0.65
N THR A 209 -10.11 -8.48 0.26
CA THR A 209 -9.48 -7.19 -0.02
C THR A 209 -8.33 -6.94 0.96
N GLY A 210 -7.41 -6.06 0.58
CA GLY A 210 -6.19 -5.76 1.34
C GLY A 210 -4.95 -6.27 0.62
N HIS A 211 -3.90 -6.63 1.38
CA HIS A 211 -2.58 -6.92 0.83
C HIS A 211 -2.00 -8.26 1.29
N ASP A 212 -2.51 -8.83 2.41
CA ASP A 212 -1.90 -9.98 3.07
C ASP A 212 -2.16 -11.28 2.30
N LEU A 213 -1.13 -11.80 1.63
CA LEU A 213 -1.19 -13.08 0.91
C LEU A 213 -1.21 -14.29 1.85
N HIS A 214 -0.72 -14.14 3.09
CA HIS A 214 -0.73 -15.21 4.09
C HIS A 214 -2.16 -15.53 4.53
N ASP A 215 -2.95 -14.50 4.85
CA ASP A 215 -4.38 -14.67 5.18
C ASP A 215 -5.17 -15.21 4.00
N LEU A 216 -4.89 -14.73 2.78
CA LEU A 216 -5.52 -15.27 1.59
C LEU A 216 -5.20 -16.76 1.41
N ASN A 217 -3.94 -17.17 1.56
CA ASN A 217 -3.56 -18.58 1.43
C ASN A 217 -4.28 -19.46 2.45
N GLN A 218 -4.35 -19.04 3.72
CA GLN A 218 -5.09 -19.78 4.76
C GLN A 218 -6.59 -19.88 4.42
N LEU A 219 -7.19 -18.83 3.87
CA LEU A 219 -8.58 -18.86 3.42
C LEU A 219 -8.77 -19.84 2.24
N LEU A 220 -7.86 -19.83 1.26
CA LEU A 220 -7.91 -20.75 0.12
C LEU A 220 -7.80 -22.20 0.57
N GLU A 221 -6.90 -22.52 1.50
CA GLU A 221 -6.80 -23.86 2.09
C GLU A 221 -8.09 -24.28 2.82
N GLN A 222 -8.70 -23.37 3.58
CA GLN A 222 -9.92 -23.64 4.34
C GLN A 222 -11.18 -23.68 3.49
N THR A 223 -11.18 -23.14 2.29
CA THR A 223 -12.32 -23.17 1.35
C THR A 223 -12.24 -24.32 0.34
N ASP A 224 -11.13 -25.06 0.31
CA ASP A 224 -10.97 -26.18 -0.62
C ASP A 224 -12.11 -27.21 -0.44
N GLY A 225 -12.74 -27.58 -1.55
CA GLY A 225 -13.84 -28.54 -1.59
C GLY A 225 -15.15 -28.08 -0.94
N LYS A 226 -15.26 -26.84 -0.43
CA LYS A 226 -16.48 -26.35 0.24
C LYS A 226 -17.51 -25.70 -0.68
N GLY A 227 -17.21 -25.57 -1.97
CA GLY A 227 -18.12 -24.95 -2.95
C GLY A 227 -18.30 -23.44 -2.76
N VAL A 228 -17.31 -22.78 -2.16
CA VAL A 228 -17.26 -21.33 -1.98
C VAL A 228 -16.21 -20.74 -2.91
N ASN A 229 -16.60 -19.83 -3.78
CA ASN A 229 -15.69 -19.14 -4.68
C ASN A 229 -15.02 -17.95 -3.99
N ILE A 230 -13.78 -17.66 -4.38
CA ILE A 230 -13.00 -16.54 -3.85
C ILE A 230 -12.76 -15.55 -4.98
N TYR A 231 -13.06 -14.28 -4.70
CA TYR A 231 -12.78 -13.14 -5.57
C TYR A 231 -11.90 -12.15 -4.84
N THR A 232 -11.02 -11.50 -5.58
CA THR A 232 -10.17 -10.44 -5.03
C THR A 232 -10.81 -9.07 -5.24
N HIS A 233 -10.36 -8.10 -4.44
CA HIS A 233 -10.72 -6.70 -4.60
C HIS A 233 -9.49 -5.83 -4.31
N GLY A 234 -9.35 -4.71 -5.04
CA GLY A 234 -8.28 -3.75 -4.78
C GLY A 234 -6.88 -4.38 -4.88
N GLU A 235 -6.05 -4.16 -3.86
CA GLU A 235 -4.66 -4.62 -3.84
C GLU A 235 -4.47 -6.14 -3.70
N MET A 236 -5.56 -6.90 -3.55
CA MET A 236 -5.46 -8.37 -3.58
C MET A 236 -5.40 -8.93 -5.02
N LEU A 237 -5.77 -8.17 -6.05
CA LEU A 237 -5.72 -8.60 -7.45
C LEU A 237 -4.40 -9.28 -7.87
N PRO A 238 -3.21 -8.78 -7.50
CA PRO A 238 -1.96 -9.41 -7.94
C PRO A 238 -1.75 -10.85 -7.47
N CYS A 239 -2.49 -11.33 -6.47
CA CYS A 239 -2.38 -12.70 -5.97
C CYS A 239 -2.63 -13.75 -7.07
N HIS A 240 -3.47 -13.41 -8.07
CA HIS A 240 -3.77 -14.28 -9.21
C HIS A 240 -2.55 -14.63 -10.08
N ALA A 241 -1.48 -13.87 -9.95
CA ALA A 241 -0.24 -14.11 -10.70
C ALA A 241 0.71 -15.08 -9.99
N TYR A 242 0.55 -15.31 -8.69
CA TYR A 242 1.43 -16.19 -7.92
C TYR A 242 1.08 -17.65 -8.14
N PRO A 243 2.02 -18.51 -8.61
CA PRO A 243 1.74 -19.91 -8.97
C PRO A 243 1.07 -20.70 -7.85
N GLU A 244 1.54 -20.56 -6.59
CA GLU A 244 1.02 -21.33 -5.45
C GLU A 244 -0.39 -20.89 -5.02
N LEU A 245 -0.78 -19.64 -5.28
CA LEU A 245 -2.12 -19.15 -4.97
C LEU A 245 -3.11 -19.47 -6.10
N LYS A 246 -2.71 -19.23 -7.35
CA LYS A 246 -3.60 -19.46 -8.51
C LYS A 246 -3.89 -20.94 -8.80
N LYS A 247 -3.16 -21.89 -8.19
CA LYS A 247 -3.47 -23.32 -8.29
C LYS A 247 -4.79 -23.72 -7.65
N HIS A 248 -5.32 -22.90 -6.74
CA HIS A 248 -6.59 -23.15 -6.06
C HIS A 248 -7.76 -22.83 -7.00
N PRO A 249 -8.56 -23.83 -7.41
CA PRO A 249 -9.60 -23.67 -8.44
C PRO A 249 -10.76 -22.76 -8.01
N GLN A 250 -10.93 -22.52 -6.71
CA GLN A 250 -11.93 -21.61 -6.17
C GLN A 250 -11.49 -20.13 -6.22
N LEU A 251 -10.22 -19.82 -6.48
CA LEU A 251 -9.77 -18.46 -6.75
C LEU A 251 -10.14 -18.08 -8.20
N LYS A 252 -11.29 -17.37 -8.37
CA LYS A 252 -11.98 -17.25 -9.66
C LYS A 252 -11.65 -16.00 -10.44
N GLY A 253 -11.66 -14.83 -9.80
CA GLY A 253 -11.53 -13.57 -10.51
C GLY A 253 -11.43 -12.39 -9.56
N ASN A 254 -11.59 -11.18 -10.11
CA ASN A 254 -11.60 -9.95 -9.35
C ASN A 254 -12.99 -9.33 -9.33
N PHE A 255 -13.41 -8.90 -8.15
CA PHE A 255 -14.67 -8.21 -7.90
C PHE A 255 -14.41 -6.72 -7.69
N GLY A 256 -15.11 -5.88 -8.46
CA GLY A 256 -15.00 -4.44 -8.29
C GLY A 256 -13.64 -3.86 -8.70
N THR A 257 -13.31 -2.72 -8.13
CA THR A 257 -12.16 -1.91 -8.50
C THR A 257 -11.29 -1.55 -7.28
N ALA A 258 -10.99 -0.26 -7.06
CA ALA A 258 -10.17 0.18 -5.95
C ALA A 258 -11.02 0.53 -4.72
N TRP A 259 -10.36 0.59 -3.56
CA TRP A 259 -10.93 0.71 -2.22
C TRP A 259 -11.96 1.83 -2.04
N GLN A 260 -11.82 2.97 -2.73
CA GLN A 260 -12.74 4.11 -2.62
C GLN A 260 -14.13 3.83 -3.18
N ASN A 261 -14.29 2.75 -3.94
CA ASN A 261 -15.56 2.35 -4.53
C ASN A 261 -16.34 1.34 -3.69
N GLN A 262 -15.77 0.80 -2.59
CA GLN A 262 -16.40 -0.21 -1.72
C GLN A 262 -17.84 0.14 -1.33
N GLN A 263 -18.10 1.41 -0.96
CA GLN A 263 -19.45 1.85 -0.57
C GLN A 263 -20.49 1.87 -1.69
N LYS A 264 -20.08 1.61 -2.94
CA LYS A 264 -20.96 1.42 -4.09
C LYS A 264 -20.97 -0.05 -4.51
N GLU A 265 -19.79 -0.65 -4.58
CA GLU A 265 -19.58 -1.99 -5.12
C GLU A 265 -20.10 -3.10 -4.20
N PHE A 266 -20.12 -2.90 -2.87
CA PHE A 266 -20.53 -3.92 -1.90
C PHE A 266 -22.02 -3.86 -1.52
N VAL A 267 -22.76 -2.88 -2.04
CA VAL A 267 -24.20 -2.74 -1.76
C VAL A 267 -24.99 -3.84 -2.45
N ASP A 268 -25.88 -4.52 -1.68
CA ASP A 268 -26.78 -5.57 -2.15
C ASP A 268 -26.06 -6.77 -2.79
N VAL A 269 -24.79 -6.99 -2.46
CA VAL A 269 -24.00 -8.12 -2.90
C VAL A 269 -24.25 -9.33 -1.98
N PRO A 270 -24.67 -10.49 -2.51
CA PRO A 270 -24.96 -11.69 -1.70
C PRO A 270 -23.69 -12.48 -1.40
N GLY A 271 -22.63 -11.83 -0.93
CA GLY A 271 -21.33 -12.41 -0.59
C GLY A 271 -20.79 -11.92 0.74
N ALA A 272 -19.85 -12.64 1.32
CA ALA A 272 -19.09 -12.19 2.48
C ALA A 272 -17.82 -11.43 2.04
N PHE A 273 -17.34 -10.52 2.89
CA PHE A 273 -16.17 -9.69 2.61
C PHE A 273 -15.13 -9.88 3.70
N LEU A 274 -13.90 -10.18 3.33
CA LEU A 274 -12.76 -10.32 4.23
C LEU A 274 -11.75 -9.21 3.96
N PHE A 275 -11.50 -8.39 4.98
CA PHE A 275 -10.48 -7.34 4.96
C PHE A 275 -9.23 -7.81 5.70
N THR A 276 -8.16 -8.02 4.97
CA THR A 276 -6.89 -8.49 5.52
C THR A 276 -5.99 -7.34 5.99
N THR A 277 -6.10 -6.19 5.31
CA THR A 277 -5.35 -4.96 5.63
C THR A 277 -6.15 -3.72 5.21
N ASN A 278 -5.49 -2.57 5.14
CA ASN A 278 -6.09 -1.37 4.54
C ASN A 278 -6.34 -1.58 3.02
N CYS A 279 -7.23 -0.86 2.37
CA CYS A 279 -7.99 0.23 2.96
C CYS A 279 -9.44 -0.23 3.21
N ILE A 280 -9.90 -0.16 4.44
CA ILE A 280 -11.33 -0.29 4.72
C ILE A 280 -11.99 1.10 4.67
N MET A 281 -13.11 1.23 3.96
CA MET A 281 -14.01 2.37 4.09
C MET A 281 -15.06 2.06 5.17
N PRO A 282 -15.60 3.10 5.87
CA PRO A 282 -16.71 2.89 6.79
C PRO A 282 -17.83 2.10 6.11
N PRO A 283 -18.10 0.84 6.55
CA PRO A 283 -19.11 0.00 5.90
C PRO A 283 -20.51 0.56 6.11
N LYS A 284 -21.32 0.55 5.04
CA LYS A 284 -22.74 0.89 5.18
C LYS A 284 -23.48 -0.20 5.96
N GLU A 285 -24.53 0.20 6.66
CA GLU A 285 -25.27 -0.66 7.56
C GLU A 285 -25.89 -1.90 6.86
N ASN A 286 -26.31 -1.75 5.59
CA ASN A 286 -26.95 -2.82 4.82
C ASN A 286 -26.03 -3.99 4.43
N TYR A 287 -24.70 -3.84 4.52
CA TYR A 287 -23.76 -4.94 4.28
C TYR A 287 -22.72 -5.13 5.40
N ARG A 288 -22.75 -4.30 6.48
CA ARG A 288 -21.78 -4.37 7.58
C ARG A 288 -21.71 -5.75 8.23
N ALA A 289 -22.86 -6.43 8.39
CA ALA A 289 -22.94 -7.79 8.95
C ALA A 289 -22.24 -8.86 8.09
N ASN A 290 -21.87 -8.55 6.84
CA ASN A 290 -21.16 -9.45 5.93
C ASN A 290 -19.65 -9.15 5.91
N ILE A 291 -19.18 -8.14 6.68
CA ILE A 291 -17.78 -7.72 6.76
C ILE A 291 -17.08 -8.46 7.89
N PHE A 292 -15.94 -9.02 7.55
CA PHE A 292 -14.98 -9.62 8.49
C PHE A 292 -13.64 -8.93 8.32
N THR A 293 -12.94 -8.68 9.42
CA THR A 293 -11.61 -8.07 9.46
C THR A 293 -10.63 -9.03 10.09
N THR A 294 -9.36 -8.88 9.78
CA THR A 294 -8.27 -9.62 10.42
C THR A 294 -7.14 -8.68 10.79
N ASP A 295 -6.18 -9.18 11.55
CA ASP A 295 -4.90 -8.54 11.84
C ASP A 295 -5.09 -7.11 12.41
N MET A 296 -4.46 -6.10 11.83
CA MET A 296 -4.56 -4.72 12.33
C MET A 296 -5.83 -3.99 11.86
N VAL A 297 -6.61 -4.58 10.95
CA VAL A 297 -7.86 -3.95 10.47
C VAL A 297 -8.95 -4.09 11.50
N GLY A 298 -9.63 -2.99 11.80
CA GLY A 298 -10.75 -2.98 12.72
C GLY A 298 -11.80 -1.93 12.36
N PHE A 299 -13.06 -2.29 12.51
CA PHE A 299 -14.18 -1.37 12.39
C PHE A 299 -15.31 -1.83 13.32
N ASP A 300 -15.86 -0.91 14.12
CA ASP A 300 -16.91 -1.23 15.10
C ASP A 300 -18.15 -1.79 14.41
N GLY A 301 -18.65 -2.92 14.95
CA GLY A 301 -19.80 -3.65 14.40
C GLY A 301 -19.46 -4.59 13.23
N CYS A 302 -18.20 -4.74 12.88
CA CYS A 302 -17.74 -5.83 12.01
C CYS A 302 -17.16 -6.99 12.83
N ALA A 303 -17.35 -8.22 12.37
CA ALA A 303 -16.72 -9.38 12.99
C ALA A 303 -15.20 -9.35 12.74
N HIS A 304 -14.41 -9.75 13.75
CA HIS A 304 -12.97 -9.85 13.62
C HIS A 304 -12.52 -11.31 13.77
N VAL A 305 -11.59 -11.73 12.91
CA VAL A 305 -10.98 -13.06 12.95
C VAL A 305 -9.63 -12.93 13.66
N GLU A 306 -9.56 -13.43 14.86
CA GLU A 306 -8.33 -13.38 15.68
C GLU A 306 -7.30 -14.41 15.21
N GLU A 307 -6.03 -14.04 15.34
CA GLU A 307 -4.92 -14.96 15.11
C GLU A 307 -4.67 -15.82 16.35
N LYS A 308 -4.50 -17.12 16.16
CA LYS A 308 -4.11 -18.05 17.22
C LYS A 308 -2.61 -17.93 17.51
N ALA A 309 -2.18 -18.49 18.65
CA ALA A 309 -0.79 -18.47 19.07
C ALA A 309 0.20 -19.14 18.09
N ASP A 310 -0.28 -20.00 17.21
CA ASP A 310 0.49 -20.67 16.16
C ASP A 310 0.52 -19.90 14.82
N GLY A 311 -0.04 -18.68 14.76
CA GLY A 311 -0.12 -17.87 13.56
C GLY A 311 -1.25 -18.23 12.62
N THR A 312 -2.10 -19.22 12.97
CA THR A 312 -3.26 -19.59 12.16
C THR A 312 -4.49 -18.76 12.50
N LYS A 313 -5.38 -18.62 11.53
CA LYS A 313 -6.70 -17.99 11.69
C LYS A 313 -7.80 -18.96 11.31
N ASP A 314 -8.94 -18.87 11.98
CA ASP A 314 -10.11 -19.68 11.69
C ASP A 314 -11.13 -18.87 10.89
N PHE A 315 -11.21 -19.12 9.59
CA PHE A 315 -12.14 -18.44 8.69
C PHE A 315 -13.52 -19.12 8.59
N SER A 316 -13.84 -20.07 9.47
CA SER A 316 -15.13 -20.78 9.45
C SER A 316 -16.32 -19.83 9.44
N ALA A 317 -16.31 -18.78 10.26
CA ALA A 317 -17.40 -17.79 10.32
C ALA A 317 -17.60 -17.03 8.99
N VAL A 318 -16.51 -16.69 8.29
CA VAL A 318 -16.59 -16.04 6.98
C VAL A 318 -17.16 -16.99 5.93
N ILE A 319 -16.72 -18.24 5.95
CA ILE A 319 -17.17 -19.31 5.04
C ILE A 319 -18.65 -19.63 5.27
N GLU A 320 -19.06 -19.81 6.51
CA GLU A 320 -20.45 -20.06 6.88
C GLU A 320 -21.36 -18.90 6.44
N ARG A 321 -20.90 -17.66 6.64
CA ARG A 321 -21.65 -16.48 6.19
C ARG A 321 -21.81 -16.44 4.67
N ALA A 322 -20.78 -16.76 3.91
CA ALA A 322 -20.87 -16.84 2.45
C ALA A 322 -21.87 -17.92 1.99
N ILE A 323 -21.86 -19.10 2.63
CA ILE A 323 -22.80 -20.19 2.34
C ILE A 323 -24.23 -19.76 2.69
N GLU A 324 -24.45 -19.10 3.81
CA GLU A 324 -25.76 -18.58 4.23
C GLU A 324 -26.33 -17.58 3.22
N LEU A 325 -25.49 -16.66 2.73
CA LEU A 325 -25.88 -15.68 1.71
C LEU A 325 -26.18 -16.30 0.35
N GLY A 326 -25.55 -17.45 0.04
CA GLY A 326 -25.85 -18.30 -1.11
C GLY A 326 -25.33 -17.78 -2.45
N GLY A 327 -24.83 -16.57 -2.54
CA GLY A 327 -24.30 -15.96 -3.77
C GLY A 327 -25.35 -15.65 -4.82
N TYR A 328 -24.86 -15.31 -6.01
CA TYR A 328 -25.74 -15.09 -7.18
C TYR A 328 -26.28 -16.42 -7.72
N LYS A 329 -27.49 -16.38 -8.29
CA LYS A 329 -28.11 -17.55 -8.92
C LYS A 329 -27.64 -17.77 -10.36
N GLU A 330 -27.19 -16.69 -11.00
CA GLU A 330 -26.69 -16.66 -12.37
C GLU A 330 -25.38 -15.87 -12.38
N ALA A 331 -24.52 -16.13 -13.38
CA ALA A 331 -23.27 -15.39 -13.53
C ALA A 331 -23.55 -13.89 -13.69
N GLN A 332 -22.75 -13.08 -13.03
CA GLN A 332 -22.80 -11.63 -13.14
C GLN A 332 -21.56 -11.14 -13.90
N GLU A 333 -21.78 -10.44 -14.98
CA GLU A 333 -20.71 -9.82 -15.73
C GLU A 333 -20.52 -8.38 -15.25
N PHE A 334 -19.33 -8.11 -14.70
CA PHE A 334 -18.92 -6.78 -14.32
C PHE A 334 -17.88 -6.25 -15.30
N THR A 335 -17.66 -4.95 -15.27
CA THR A 335 -16.64 -4.28 -16.06
C THR A 335 -15.75 -3.43 -15.18
N GLY A 336 -14.51 -3.22 -15.63
CA GLY A 336 -13.67 -2.16 -15.10
C GLY A 336 -14.23 -0.76 -15.42
N ILE A 337 -13.52 0.26 -14.98
CA ILE A 337 -13.95 1.68 -15.12
C ILE A 337 -14.12 2.08 -16.59
N ASN A 338 -13.35 1.47 -17.50
CA ASN A 338 -13.35 1.78 -18.92
C ASN A 338 -14.14 0.77 -19.77
N GLY A 339 -14.85 -0.17 -19.15
CA GLY A 339 -15.71 -1.14 -19.81
C GLY A 339 -15.05 -2.46 -20.18
N GLY A 340 -13.80 -2.70 -19.80
CA GLY A 340 -13.15 -4.00 -19.98
C GLY A 340 -13.73 -5.07 -19.05
N HIS A 341 -13.77 -6.33 -19.51
CA HIS A 341 -14.34 -7.47 -18.77
C HIS A 341 -13.27 -8.33 -18.06
N GLU A 342 -12.02 -8.02 -18.29
CA GLU A 342 -10.88 -8.70 -17.71
C GLU A 342 -9.73 -7.72 -17.48
N VAL A 343 -8.82 -8.08 -16.60
CA VAL A 343 -7.58 -7.33 -16.31
C VAL A 343 -6.40 -8.30 -16.31
N THR A 344 -5.20 -7.80 -16.60
CA THR A 344 -3.98 -8.63 -16.58
C THR A 344 -3.03 -8.10 -15.52
N THR A 345 -2.46 -9.02 -14.72
CA THR A 345 -1.46 -8.73 -13.68
C THR A 345 -0.30 -9.73 -13.77
N GLY A 346 0.79 -9.51 -13.00
CA GLY A 346 1.89 -10.48 -12.89
C GLY A 346 3.16 -10.11 -13.65
N PHE A 347 3.33 -8.85 -14.03
CA PHE A 347 4.55 -8.34 -14.66
C PHE A 347 5.57 -7.83 -13.61
N GLY A 348 5.80 -8.59 -12.53
CA GLY A 348 6.86 -8.30 -11.57
C GLY A 348 8.25 -8.38 -12.21
N HIS A 349 9.30 -7.93 -11.49
CA HIS A 349 10.66 -7.88 -12.03
C HIS A 349 11.14 -9.23 -12.58
N GLY A 350 10.83 -10.36 -11.93
CA GLY A 350 11.21 -11.69 -12.42
C GLY A 350 10.69 -11.98 -13.83
N THR A 351 9.45 -11.62 -14.13
CA THR A 351 8.84 -11.75 -15.46
C THR A 351 9.43 -10.76 -16.45
N VAL A 352 9.52 -9.48 -16.09
CA VAL A 352 10.00 -8.42 -17.02
C VAL A 352 11.48 -8.62 -17.36
N LEU A 353 12.31 -8.98 -16.39
CA LEU A 353 13.72 -9.29 -16.62
C LEU A 353 13.91 -10.59 -17.43
N GLY A 354 12.98 -11.53 -17.32
CA GLY A 354 12.96 -12.73 -18.15
C GLY A 354 12.77 -12.47 -19.67
N ILE A 355 12.24 -11.29 -20.02
CA ILE A 355 12.10 -10.82 -21.41
C ILE A 355 12.96 -9.58 -21.72
N ALA A 356 13.95 -9.29 -20.85
CA ALA A 356 14.76 -8.06 -20.96
C ALA A 356 15.42 -7.90 -22.35
N ASP A 357 15.94 -8.97 -22.94
CA ASP A 357 16.54 -8.92 -24.27
C ASP A 357 15.55 -8.39 -25.33
N LYS A 358 14.29 -8.83 -25.29
CA LYS A 358 13.25 -8.33 -26.20
C LYS A 358 12.94 -6.86 -25.98
N VAL A 359 12.89 -6.43 -24.71
CA VAL A 359 12.65 -5.03 -24.36
C VAL A 359 13.82 -4.16 -24.85
N ILE A 360 15.06 -4.58 -24.58
CA ILE A 360 16.27 -3.87 -25.00
C ILE A 360 16.34 -3.77 -26.54
N ASP A 361 16.06 -4.87 -27.25
CA ASP A 361 16.03 -4.88 -28.71
C ASP A 361 14.95 -3.95 -29.27
N ALA A 362 13.75 -3.92 -28.68
CA ALA A 362 12.68 -3.02 -29.07
C ALA A 362 13.06 -1.54 -28.86
N VAL A 363 13.75 -1.21 -27.76
CA VAL A 363 14.26 0.14 -27.50
C VAL A 363 15.35 0.50 -28.51
N LYS A 364 16.32 -0.37 -28.76
CA LYS A 364 17.41 -0.14 -29.75
C LYS A 364 16.88 0.01 -31.18
N ALA A 365 15.80 -0.70 -31.51
CA ALA A 365 15.13 -0.60 -32.82
C ALA A 365 14.22 0.66 -32.91
N GLY A 366 14.03 1.42 -31.82
CA GLY A 366 13.13 2.58 -31.77
C GLY A 366 11.64 2.19 -31.77
N ALA A 367 11.30 0.93 -31.53
CA ALA A 367 9.93 0.46 -31.40
C ALA A 367 9.32 0.86 -30.03
N ILE A 368 10.15 0.93 -28.99
CA ILE A 368 9.81 1.53 -27.69
C ILE A 368 10.68 2.76 -27.51
N LYS A 369 10.06 3.93 -27.38
CA LYS A 369 10.76 5.19 -27.21
C LYS A 369 10.68 5.76 -25.78
N HIS A 370 9.66 5.38 -25.02
CA HIS A 370 9.50 5.87 -23.65
C HIS A 370 8.75 4.87 -22.78
N PHE A 371 9.07 4.87 -21.51
CA PHE A 371 8.37 4.16 -20.44
C PHE A 371 7.71 5.17 -19.51
N PHE A 372 6.48 4.89 -19.13
CA PHE A 372 5.81 5.63 -18.06
C PHE A 372 5.55 4.69 -16.89
N LEU A 373 5.96 5.05 -15.68
CA LEU A 373 5.48 4.41 -14.48
C LEU A 373 4.26 5.22 -13.97
N VAL A 374 3.07 4.78 -14.34
CA VAL A 374 1.80 5.42 -13.91
C VAL A 374 1.16 4.55 -12.86
N GLY A 375 1.15 4.98 -11.60
CA GLY A 375 0.64 4.12 -10.53
C GLY A 375 0.70 4.75 -9.16
N GLY A 376 0.61 3.91 -8.13
CA GLY A 376 0.54 4.31 -6.74
C GLY A 376 -0.87 4.20 -6.17
N CYS A 377 -1.17 4.87 -5.05
CA CYS A 377 -2.49 4.79 -4.43
C CYS A 377 -3.57 5.40 -5.32
N ASP A 378 -4.81 4.93 -5.15
CA ASP A 378 -6.00 5.62 -5.65
C ASP A 378 -6.74 6.33 -4.50
N GLY A 379 -7.86 6.99 -4.78
CA GLY A 379 -8.65 7.70 -3.79
C GLY A 379 -9.93 8.31 -4.34
N ALA A 380 -10.77 8.80 -3.42
CA ALA A 380 -12.09 9.35 -3.77
C ALA A 380 -12.07 10.83 -4.19
N LYS A 381 -10.94 11.54 -4.06
CA LYS A 381 -10.86 12.96 -4.39
C LYS A 381 -11.06 13.20 -5.88
N VAL A 382 -11.74 14.29 -6.21
CA VAL A 382 -11.96 14.75 -7.59
C VAL A 382 -10.60 15.05 -8.27
N GLY A 383 -10.51 14.77 -9.57
CA GLY A 383 -9.30 15.01 -10.36
C GLY A 383 -8.47 13.76 -10.66
N ARG A 384 -8.75 12.61 -10.04
CA ARG A 384 -8.02 11.35 -10.29
C ARG A 384 -8.30 10.72 -11.66
N ASN A 385 -9.26 11.23 -12.41
CA ASN A 385 -9.45 10.91 -13.82
C ASN A 385 -8.23 11.31 -14.69
N TYR A 386 -7.38 12.19 -14.19
CA TYR A 386 -6.11 12.54 -14.80
C TYR A 386 -5.33 11.31 -15.25
N TYR A 387 -5.18 10.29 -14.39
CA TYR A 387 -4.38 9.10 -14.70
C TYR A 387 -4.97 8.26 -15.83
N THR A 388 -6.30 8.15 -15.88
CA THR A 388 -7.00 7.50 -17.01
C THR A 388 -6.74 8.23 -18.32
N GLU A 389 -6.93 9.55 -18.34
CA GLU A 389 -6.76 10.37 -19.54
C GLU A 389 -5.28 10.49 -19.95
N PHE A 390 -4.36 10.47 -18.98
CA PHE A 390 -2.92 10.42 -19.27
C PHE A 390 -2.54 9.15 -20.01
N VAL A 391 -2.96 7.97 -19.53
CA VAL A 391 -2.65 6.69 -20.17
C VAL A 391 -3.29 6.57 -21.55
N LYS A 392 -4.52 7.06 -21.74
CA LYS A 392 -5.17 7.10 -23.07
C LYS A 392 -4.43 7.94 -24.10
N GLN A 393 -3.62 8.90 -23.66
CA GLN A 393 -2.87 9.81 -24.54
C GLN A 393 -1.42 9.35 -24.77
N THR A 394 -0.98 8.25 -24.14
CA THR A 394 0.37 7.74 -24.36
C THR A 394 0.57 7.31 -25.81
N PRO A 395 1.65 7.75 -26.48
CA PRO A 395 1.95 7.35 -27.87
C PRO A 395 2.06 5.84 -28.05
N ASP A 396 1.78 5.35 -29.26
CA ASP A 396 1.77 3.90 -29.56
C ASP A 396 3.15 3.22 -29.43
N ASP A 397 4.22 4.00 -29.40
CA ASP A 397 5.60 3.55 -29.18
C ASP A 397 6.06 3.69 -27.72
N THR A 398 5.12 3.66 -26.77
CA THR A 398 5.41 3.75 -25.33
C THR A 398 4.81 2.59 -24.55
N VAL A 399 5.44 2.26 -23.41
CA VAL A 399 4.97 1.23 -22.47
C VAL A 399 4.63 1.88 -21.13
N VAL A 400 3.51 1.46 -20.54
CA VAL A 400 3.04 1.91 -19.22
C VAL A 400 3.26 0.79 -18.21
N LEU A 401 4.16 1.00 -17.27
CA LEU A 401 4.31 0.20 -16.06
C LEU A 401 3.30 0.71 -15.03
N THR A 402 2.64 -0.18 -14.33
CA THR A 402 1.71 0.22 -13.27
C THR A 402 1.79 -0.71 -12.06
N LEU A 403 1.32 -0.22 -10.92
CA LEU A 403 1.24 -0.95 -9.67
C LEU A 403 0.26 -0.26 -8.70
N ALA A 404 -0.10 -0.95 -7.63
CA ALA A 404 -0.98 -0.45 -6.57
C ALA A 404 -2.41 -0.13 -7.06
N CYS A 405 -3.25 0.48 -6.21
CA CYS A 405 -4.66 0.76 -6.53
C CYS A 405 -4.86 1.70 -7.72
N GLY A 406 -3.89 2.55 -8.03
CA GLY A 406 -3.95 3.49 -9.16
C GLY A 406 -4.15 2.81 -10.51
N LYS A 407 -3.73 1.55 -10.64
CA LYS A 407 -3.93 0.73 -11.85
C LYS A 407 -5.40 0.63 -12.28
N PHE A 408 -6.34 0.56 -11.33
CA PHE A 408 -7.76 0.40 -11.63
C PHE A 408 -8.37 1.58 -12.41
N ARG A 409 -7.64 2.68 -12.54
CA ARG A 409 -8.05 3.80 -13.41
C ARG A 409 -7.95 3.47 -14.89
N PHE A 410 -7.17 2.45 -15.28
CA PHE A 410 -6.89 2.17 -16.69
C PHE A 410 -6.47 0.72 -17.00
N ASN A 411 -6.34 -0.18 -16.03
CA ASN A 411 -5.87 -1.55 -16.26
C ASN A 411 -6.84 -2.43 -17.07
N ASP A 412 -8.07 -1.98 -17.24
CA ASP A 412 -9.08 -2.59 -18.12
C ASP A 412 -9.10 -2.00 -19.54
N LEU A 413 -8.18 -1.08 -19.86
CA LEU A 413 -7.99 -0.57 -21.21
C LEU A 413 -7.16 -1.55 -22.06
N ASN A 414 -7.55 -1.72 -23.30
CA ASN A 414 -6.70 -2.34 -24.31
C ASN A 414 -6.09 -1.24 -25.18
N ILE A 415 -4.83 -0.90 -24.90
CA ILE A 415 -4.05 0.08 -25.70
C ILE A 415 -3.05 -0.60 -26.63
N GLY A 416 -3.16 -1.92 -26.83
CA GLY A 416 -2.36 -2.68 -27.78
C GLY A 416 -1.05 -3.25 -27.22
N GLU A 417 -0.17 -3.68 -28.12
CA GLU A 417 1.11 -4.31 -27.83
C GLU A 417 2.23 -3.82 -28.75
N ILE A 418 3.46 -3.99 -28.33
CA ILE A 418 4.67 -3.71 -29.13
C ILE A 418 5.50 -4.99 -29.19
N GLY A 419 5.55 -5.62 -30.38
CA GLY A 419 6.33 -6.86 -30.57
C GLY A 419 5.91 -8.02 -29.66
N GLY A 420 4.62 -8.12 -29.31
CA GLY A 420 4.08 -9.12 -28.39
C GLY A 420 4.28 -8.77 -26.91
N ILE A 421 4.69 -7.54 -26.59
CA ILE A 421 4.75 -7.00 -25.22
C ILE A 421 3.51 -6.12 -25.03
N PRO A 422 2.60 -6.43 -24.10
CA PRO A 422 1.48 -5.54 -23.79
C PRO A 422 1.97 -4.14 -23.40
N ARG A 423 1.25 -3.11 -23.81
CA ARG A 423 1.63 -1.74 -23.48
C ARG A 423 1.27 -1.32 -22.04
N ILE A 424 0.42 -2.08 -21.34
CA ILE A 424 0.19 -1.92 -19.91
C ILE A 424 0.73 -3.15 -19.19
N LEU A 425 1.68 -2.95 -18.28
CA LEU A 425 2.33 -3.99 -17.48
C LEU A 425 2.03 -3.76 -15.99
N ASP A 426 1.08 -4.51 -15.44
CA ASP A 426 0.78 -4.46 -14.02
C ASP A 426 1.81 -5.28 -13.23
N MET A 427 2.65 -4.57 -12.48
CA MET A 427 3.77 -5.15 -11.73
C MET A 427 3.35 -5.74 -10.38
N GLY A 428 2.17 -5.38 -9.85
CA GLY A 428 1.68 -5.95 -8.59
C GLY A 428 1.10 -4.95 -7.60
N GLN A 429 1.28 -5.24 -6.32
CA GLN A 429 0.86 -4.40 -5.19
C GLN A 429 1.76 -3.16 -5.05
N CYS A 430 1.44 -2.27 -4.09
CA CYS A 430 2.26 -1.07 -3.85
C CYS A 430 3.71 -1.42 -3.45
N ASN A 431 3.96 -2.53 -2.72
CA ASN A 431 5.31 -3.02 -2.44
C ASN A 431 6.10 -3.36 -3.71
N ASP A 432 5.43 -3.71 -4.78
CA ASP A 432 6.06 -4.04 -6.07
C ASP A 432 6.63 -2.79 -6.79
N ALA A 433 6.61 -1.60 -6.13
CA ALA A 433 7.53 -0.51 -6.44
C ALA A 433 8.99 -0.99 -6.41
N TYR A 434 9.31 -2.01 -5.58
CA TYR A 434 10.58 -2.72 -5.63
C TYR A 434 10.84 -3.33 -7.02
N SER A 435 9.87 -4.02 -7.60
CA SER A 435 9.95 -4.56 -8.96
C SER A 435 10.24 -3.47 -10.00
N ALA A 436 9.58 -2.31 -9.90
CA ALA A 436 9.82 -1.20 -10.81
C ALA A 436 11.25 -0.65 -10.69
N ILE A 437 11.76 -0.54 -9.46
CA ILE A 437 13.15 -0.13 -9.19
C ILE A 437 14.13 -1.15 -9.79
N GLN A 438 13.91 -2.45 -9.59
CA GLN A 438 14.79 -3.51 -10.14
C GLN A 438 14.83 -3.48 -11.67
N VAL A 439 13.69 -3.30 -12.32
CA VAL A 439 13.59 -3.18 -13.78
C VAL A 439 14.34 -1.93 -14.26
N ALA A 440 14.15 -0.77 -13.62
CA ALA A 440 14.82 0.46 -13.99
C ALA A 440 16.35 0.34 -13.85
N VAL A 441 16.84 -0.23 -12.72
CA VAL A 441 18.29 -0.46 -12.50
C VAL A 441 18.87 -1.42 -13.54
N ALA A 442 18.16 -2.50 -13.87
CA ALA A 442 18.62 -3.47 -14.87
C ALA A 442 18.68 -2.84 -16.27
N LEU A 443 17.69 -2.04 -16.66
CA LEU A 443 17.70 -1.32 -17.93
C LEU A 443 18.84 -0.29 -17.98
N ALA A 444 19.04 0.49 -16.91
CA ALA A 444 20.16 1.44 -16.83
C ALA A 444 21.51 0.74 -17.01
N GLY A 445 21.70 -0.41 -16.35
CA GLY A 445 22.88 -1.25 -16.54
C GLY A 445 23.07 -1.76 -17.97
N ALA A 446 21.97 -2.19 -18.62
CA ALA A 446 22.00 -2.68 -20.01
C ALA A 446 22.29 -1.57 -21.04
N PHE A 447 21.92 -0.33 -20.73
CA PHE A 447 22.20 0.85 -21.58
C PHE A 447 23.45 1.62 -21.15
N GLU A 448 24.14 1.18 -20.10
CA GLU A 448 25.35 1.82 -19.54
C GLU A 448 25.12 3.29 -19.20
N CYS A 449 23.96 3.61 -18.58
CA CYS A 449 23.57 4.98 -18.19
C CYS A 449 23.07 5.04 -16.74
N ASP A 450 22.86 6.25 -16.23
CA ASP A 450 22.17 6.46 -14.95
C ASP A 450 20.65 6.19 -15.11
N VAL A 451 19.99 5.79 -14.03
CA VAL A 451 18.53 5.55 -14.04
C VAL A 451 17.75 6.82 -14.47
N ASN A 452 18.26 8.00 -14.11
CA ASN A 452 17.66 9.28 -14.51
C ASN A 452 17.87 9.63 -16.00
N ASP A 453 18.76 8.93 -16.71
CA ASP A 453 19.00 9.09 -18.14
C ASP A 453 18.15 8.14 -18.99
N LEU A 454 17.44 7.19 -18.36
CA LEU A 454 16.51 6.32 -19.05
C LEU A 454 15.33 7.12 -19.62
N PRO A 455 14.76 6.71 -20.78
CA PRO A 455 13.51 7.26 -21.27
C PRO A 455 12.33 6.76 -20.39
N LEU A 456 12.36 7.11 -19.11
CA LEU A 456 11.40 6.69 -18.08
C LEU A 456 10.93 7.91 -17.30
N THR A 457 9.61 8.09 -17.20
CA THR A 457 9.01 9.13 -16.35
C THR A 457 8.04 8.51 -15.36
N LEU A 458 8.12 8.96 -14.11
CA LEU A 458 7.24 8.54 -13.03
C LEU A 458 6.09 9.53 -12.90
N VAL A 459 4.84 9.03 -13.04
CA VAL A 459 3.60 9.81 -12.91
C VAL A 459 2.78 9.16 -11.79
N LEU A 460 3.04 9.61 -10.57
CA LEU A 460 2.63 8.93 -9.35
C LEU A 460 1.37 9.51 -8.73
N SER A 461 0.53 8.62 -8.25
CA SER A 461 -0.64 8.93 -7.43
C SER A 461 -0.38 8.52 -5.98
N TRP A 462 -0.62 9.41 -5.04
CA TRP A 462 -0.47 9.11 -3.62
C TRP A 462 -1.78 9.26 -2.84
N TYR A 463 -1.91 8.56 -1.75
CA TYR A 463 -3.03 8.67 -0.84
C TYR A 463 -2.62 8.52 0.62
N GLU A 464 -1.83 7.49 0.97
CA GLU A 464 -1.53 7.12 2.35
C GLU A 464 -0.03 6.81 2.56
N GLN A 465 0.32 6.32 3.71
CA GLN A 465 1.67 6.24 4.25
C GLN A 465 2.62 5.34 3.47
N LYS A 466 2.11 4.28 2.83
CA LYS A 466 2.95 3.43 1.97
C LYS A 466 3.46 4.20 0.74
N ALA A 467 2.68 5.13 0.21
CA ALA A 467 3.20 6.02 -0.84
C ALA A 467 4.29 6.97 -0.33
N VAL A 468 4.23 7.37 0.95
CA VAL A 468 5.27 8.22 1.57
C VAL A 468 6.58 7.46 1.71
N CYS A 469 6.57 6.22 2.22
CA CYS A 469 7.81 5.44 2.36
C CYS A 469 8.44 5.10 0.99
N ILE A 470 7.62 4.83 -0.04
CA ILE A 470 8.10 4.62 -1.41
C ILE A 470 8.73 5.91 -1.97
N LEU A 471 8.07 7.06 -1.81
CA LEU A 471 8.64 8.36 -2.25
C LEU A 471 10.01 8.59 -1.60
N LEU A 472 10.13 8.40 -0.29
CA LEU A 472 11.40 8.55 0.42
C LEU A 472 12.48 7.59 -0.11
N THR A 473 12.11 6.38 -0.48
CA THR A 473 13.03 5.43 -1.14
C THR A 473 13.50 5.97 -2.49
N LEU A 474 12.60 6.47 -3.33
CA LEU A 474 12.98 7.05 -4.63
C LEU A 474 13.92 8.24 -4.47
N LEU A 475 13.64 9.13 -3.50
CA LEU A 475 14.50 10.27 -3.19
C LEU A 475 15.88 9.83 -2.67
N ALA A 476 15.93 8.83 -1.80
CA ALA A 476 17.17 8.27 -1.27
C ALA A 476 18.03 7.57 -2.34
N LEU A 477 17.41 7.05 -3.39
CA LEU A 477 18.08 6.51 -4.59
C LEU A 477 18.50 7.60 -5.59
N GLY A 478 18.17 8.87 -5.33
CA GLY A 478 18.49 9.99 -6.21
C GLY A 478 17.61 10.07 -7.46
N ILE A 479 16.45 9.39 -7.48
CA ILE A 479 15.49 9.45 -8.58
C ILE A 479 14.89 10.84 -8.66
N ARG A 480 14.79 11.38 -9.86
CA ARG A 480 14.33 12.75 -10.17
C ARG A 480 13.21 12.73 -11.19
N ASN A 481 12.68 13.93 -11.48
CA ASN A 481 11.65 14.15 -12.49
C ASN A 481 10.38 13.30 -12.23
N ILE A 482 9.87 13.42 -10.99
CA ILE A 482 8.69 12.69 -10.52
C ILE A 482 7.48 13.62 -10.59
N TYR A 483 6.47 13.24 -11.37
CA TYR A 483 5.15 13.88 -11.39
C TYR A 483 4.28 13.25 -10.29
N ILE A 484 3.68 14.06 -9.41
CA ILE A 484 2.90 13.56 -8.27
C ILE A 484 1.57 14.30 -8.11
N GLY A 485 0.52 13.54 -7.83
CA GLY A 485 -0.82 14.09 -7.60
C GLY A 485 -1.78 13.18 -6.84
N PRO A 486 -3.08 13.59 -6.81
CA PRO A 486 -3.67 14.79 -7.42
C PRO A 486 -3.41 16.09 -6.66
N SER A 487 -2.86 16.00 -5.46
CA SER A 487 -2.43 17.13 -4.64
C SER A 487 -1.16 16.78 -3.90
N LEU A 488 -0.42 17.78 -3.45
CA LEU A 488 0.77 17.58 -2.65
C LEU A 488 0.40 17.24 -1.19
N PRO A 489 1.27 16.48 -0.46
CA PRO A 489 1.07 16.19 0.95
C PRO A 489 0.98 17.45 1.80
N LYS A 490 -0.04 17.53 2.66
CA LYS A 490 -0.25 18.69 3.54
C LYS A 490 0.71 18.77 4.72
N PHE A 491 1.42 17.70 5.00
CA PHE A 491 2.47 17.69 6.01
C PHE A 491 3.80 18.25 5.48
N PHE A 492 3.93 18.52 4.18
CA PHE A 492 5.08 19.27 3.67
C PHE A 492 4.86 20.76 3.90
N SER A 493 5.80 21.39 4.63
CA SER A 493 5.90 22.84 4.69
C SER A 493 6.31 23.41 3.31
N SER A 494 6.11 24.71 3.12
CA SER A 494 6.53 25.37 1.88
C SER A 494 8.02 25.25 1.62
N ASN A 495 8.87 25.33 2.67
CA ASN A 495 10.32 25.21 2.53
C ASN A 495 10.75 23.79 2.20
N VAL A 496 10.18 22.77 2.88
CA VAL A 496 10.43 21.36 2.56
C VAL A 496 10.02 21.06 1.12
N LEU A 497 8.85 21.55 0.69
CA LEU A 497 8.39 21.37 -0.69
C LEU A 497 9.35 22.00 -1.71
N ASN A 498 9.83 23.22 -1.44
CA ASN A 498 10.81 23.89 -2.31
C ASN A 498 12.09 23.05 -2.47
N ILE A 499 12.59 22.45 -1.37
CA ILE A 499 13.75 21.54 -1.42
C ILE A 499 13.46 20.34 -2.33
N LEU A 500 12.27 19.75 -2.23
CA LEU A 500 11.87 18.61 -3.06
C LEU A 500 11.79 18.98 -4.55
N VAL A 501 11.22 20.13 -4.86
CA VAL A 501 11.12 20.65 -6.23
C VAL A 501 12.51 20.96 -6.81
N GLU A 502 13.34 21.69 -6.08
CA GLU A 502 14.66 22.13 -6.57
C GLU A 502 15.67 21.00 -6.67
N LYS A 503 15.72 20.13 -5.65
CA LYS A 503 16.76 19.09 -5.54
C LYS A 503 16.39 17.80 -6.30
N PHE A 504 15.11 17.43 -6.30
CA PHE A 504 14.65 16.16 -6.88
C PHE A 504 13.73 16.35 -8.09
N GLN A 505 13.46 17.57 -8.53
CA GLN A 505 12.57 17.86 -9.65
C GLN A 505 11.19 17.19 -9.46
N LEU A 506 10.60 17.41 -8.28
CA LEU A 506 9.25 16.96 -7.98
C LEU A 506 8.26 17.91 -8.65
N HIS A 507 7.39 17.38 -9.52
CA HIS A 507 6.42 18.17 -10.28
C HIS A 507 5.00 17.85 -9.80
N PRO A 508 4.21 18.82 -9.34
CA PRO A 508 2.76 18.62 -9.23
C PRO A 508 2.18 18.33 -10.62
N ILE A 509 1.27 17.35 -10.72
CA ILE A 509 0.54 17.14 -11.97
C ILE A 509 -0.33 18.35 -12.31
N THR A 510 -0.54 18.60 -13.60
CA THR A 510 -1.38 19.71 -14.11
C THR A 510 -2.53 19.17 -14.95
N THR A 511 -2.41 19.11 -16.26
CA THR A 511 -3.34 18.40 -17.15
C THR A 511 -2.59 17.32 -17.91
N PRO A 512 -3.26 16.21 -18.29
CA PRO A 512 -2.62 15.12 -19.04
C PRO A 512 -1.89 15.61 -20.29
N GLU A 513 -2.51 16.52 -21.04
CA GLU A 513 -1.95 17.08 -22.29
C GLU A 513 -0.70 17.93 -22.02
N ALA A 514 -0.76 18.79 -20.99
CA ALA A 514 0.36 19.68 -20.68
C ALA A 514 1.56 18.89 -20.15
N ASP A 515 1.29 17.92 -19.25
CA ASP A 515 2.33 17.09 -18.67
C ASP A 515 2.93 16.14 -19.72
N MET A 516 2.12 15.52 -20.58
CA MET A 516 2.59 14.69 -21.70
C MET A 516 3.50 15.49 -22.64
N LYS A 517 3.10 16.72 -22.98
CA LYS A 517 3.92 17.62 -23.80
C LYS A 517 5.21 18.02 -23.09
N ALA A 518 5.18 18.26 -21.80
CA ALA A 518 6.40 18.62 -21.03
C ALA A 518 7.39 17.45 -20.95
N ILE A 519 6.89 16.21 -20.91
CA ILE A 519 7.70 14.99 -20.82
C ILE A 519 8.32 14.62 -22.18
N LEU A 520 7.52 14.65 -23.22
CA LEU A 520 7.93 14.13 -24.55
C LEU A 520 8.41 15.23 -25.52
N GLY A 521 8.17 16.50 -25.25
CA GLY A 521 8.55 17.65 -26.08
C GLY A 521 7.44 18.11 -27.01
#